data_c02802e59462a64d2b3afca22939583f
#
_entry.id   c02802e59462a64d2b3afca22939583f
#
_cell.length_a   1.000
_cell.length_b   1.000
_cell.length_c   1.000
_cell.angle_alpha   90.00
_cell.angle_beta   90.00
_cell.angle_gamma   90.00
#
_symmetry.space_group_name_H-M   'P 1'
#
loop_
_entity.id
_entity.type
_entity.pdbx_description
1 polymer ?
#
loop_
_entity_poly.entity_id
_entity_poly.type
_entity_poly.pdbx_seq_one_letter_code
_entity_poly.pdbx_strand_id
1 'polypeptide(L)'
;MKILIATDGSDFSRKAVEKCCEILGKESGAEIKIISLVERPMPMANEPFAISGEYYLALEEDLRRQAKNAVSDAEEIIRKNTGGNKLSLESEVLMGNVKRVIVDEAAKFKADLIVVGSHGRGFFNRLMLGSVSDFVVHHAPCSVLVVKTETDGDKE
;
A
#
# COMPACT_ATOMS: atom_id res chain seq x y z
N MET A 1 4.91 14.74 -12.32
CA MET A 1 4.96 13.27 -12.17
C MET A 1 3.85 12.84 -11.24
N LYS A 2 3.06 11.84 -11.62
CA LYS A 2 1.97 11.28 -10.82
C LYS A 2 2.40 9.96 -10.19
N ILE A 3 2.30 9.86 -8.87
CA ILE A 3 2.78 8.70 -8.11
C ILE A 3 1.63 8.11 -7.31
N LEU A 4 1.38 6.83 -7.51
CA LEU A 4 0.46 6.05 -6.69
C LEU A 4 1.24 5.25 -5.66
N ILE A 5 0.96 5.45 -4.39
CA ILE A 5 1.56 4.70 -3.28
C ILE A 5 0.49 3.79 -2.68
N ALA A 6 0.74 2.48 -2.67
CA ALA A 6 -0.12 1.54 -1.98
C ALA A 6 0.53 1.11 -0.65
N THR A 7 -0.18 1.32 0.44
CA THR A 7 0.29 1.00 1.80
C THR A 7 -0.71 0.13 2.56
N ASP A 8 -0.21 -0.80 3.34
CA ASP A 8 -0.96 -1.59 4.30
C ASP A 8 -0.56 -1.30 5.76
N GLY A 9 0.35 -0.32 5.96
CA GLY A 9 0.89 0.05 7.25
C GLY A 9 1.95 -0.90 7.81
N SER A 10 2.39 -1.90 7.04
CA SER A 10 3.53 -2.75 7.40
C SER A 10 4.85 -1.97 7.32
N ASP A 11 5.89 -2.49 7.96
CA ASP A 11 7.23 -1.89 7.88
C ASP A 11 7.75 -1.85 6.44
N PHE A 12 7.39 -2.82 5.61
CA PHE A 12 7.74 -2.83 4.19
C PHE A 12 7.09 -1.67 3.44
N SER A 13 5.81 -1.43 3.66
CA SER A 13 5.12 -0.32 3.01
C SER A 13 5.56 1.04 3.54
N ARG A 14 5.87 1.17 4.84
CA ARG A 14 6.44 2.39 5.42
C ARG A 14 7.78 2.74 4.79
N LYS A 15 8.70 1.78 4.67
CA LYS A 15 9.99 1.98 4.00
C LYS A 15 9.82 2.29 2.51
N ALA A 16 8.79 1.77 1.87
CA ALA A 16 8.46 2.14 0.49
C ALA A 16 8.08 3.63 0.38
N VAL A 17 7.29 4.15 1.31
CA VAL A 17 6.96 5.58 1.39
C VAL A 17 8.20 6.43 1.63
N GLU A 18 9.04 6.06 2.59
CA GLU A 18 10.31 6.75 2.88
C GLU A 18 11.24 6.78 1.66
N LYS A 19 11.38 5.64 0.99
CA LYS A 19 12.23 5.54 -0.23
C LYS A 19 11.67 6.35 -1.38
N CYS A 20 10.36 6.42 -1.52
CA CYS A 20 9.71 7.30 -2.48
C CYS A 20 10.09 8.77 -2.21
N CYS A 21 10.05 9.21 -0.95
CA CYS A 21 10.44 10.57 -0.56
C CYS A 21 11.92 10.85 -0.89
N GLU A 22 12.81 9.90 -0.66
CA GLU A 22 14.23 10.03 -0.99
C GLU A 22 14.45 10.22 -2.49
N ILE A 23 13.76 9.43 -3.33
CA ILE A 23 13.88 9.47 -4.79
C ILE A 23 13.27 10.76 -5.35
N LEU A 24 12.11 11.17 -4.83
CA LEU A 24 11.46 12.42 -5.23
C LEU A 24 12.30 13.64 -4.91
N GLY A 25 13.08 13.56 -3.83
CA GLY A 25 13.89 14.65 -3.37
C GLY A 25 13.06 15.93 -3.19
N LYS A 26 13.62 17.06 -3.67
CA LYS A 26 12.97 18.38 -3.58
C LYS A 26 12.23 18.76 -4.88
N GLU A 27 11.86 17.80 -5.70
CA GLU A 27 11.10 18.11 -6.93
C GLU A 27 9.75 18.73 -6.60
N SER A 28 9.58 19.98 -6.99
CA SER A 28 8.32 20.68 -6.91
C SER A 28 7.39 20.19 -8.04
N GLY A 29 6.14 19.84 -7.71
CA GLY A 29 5.10 19.55 -8.70
C GLY A 29 4.73 18.05 -8.86
N ALA A 30 5.16 17.17 -7.97
CA ALA A 30 4.63 15.81 -7.93
C ALA A 30 3.21 15.78 -7.38
N GLU A 31 2.36 14.98 -8.02
CA GLU A 31 1.03 14.62 -7.53
C GLU A 31 1.12 13.21 -6.93
N ILE A 32 0.84 13.09 -5.65
CA ILE A 32 0.90 11.81 -4.93
C ILE A 32 -0.50 11.40 -4.52
N LYS A 33 -0.88 10.19 -4.89
CA LYS A 33 -2.08 9.52 -4.38
C LYS A 33 -1.66 8.34 -3.51
N ILE A 34 -2.10 8.35 -2.25
CA ILE A 34 -1.89 7.25 -1.30
C ILE A 34 -3.18 6.45 -1.23
N ILE A 35 -3.07 5.14 -1.38
CA ILE A 35 -4.20 4.22 -1.19
C ILE A 35 -3.88 3.14 -0.17
N SER A 36 -4.87 2.78 0.63
CA SER A 36 -4.89 1.55 1.40
C SER A 36 -6.16 0.78 1.07
N LEU A 37 -6.09 -0.54 1.12
CA LEU A 37 -7.16 -1.38 0.62
C LEU A 37 -7.68 -2.33 1.69
N VAL A 38 -8.99 -2.51 1.68
CA VAL A 38 -9.70 -3.46 2.54
C VAL A 38 -10.39 -4.49 1.64
N GLU A 39 -10.01 -5.74 1.79
CA GLU A 39 -10.79 -6.85 1.23
C GLU A 39 -11.93 -7.17 2.17
N ARG A 40 -13.15 -7.27 1.62
CA ARG A 40 -14.31 -7.64 2.44
C ARG A 40 -14.14 -9.06 2.94
N PRO A 41 -14.16 -9.28 4.27
CA PRO A 41 -14.15 -10.63 4.80
C PRO A 41 -15.41 -11.37 4.33
N MET A 42 -15.21 -12.51 3.67
CA MET A 42 -16.32 -13.33 3.19
C MET A 42 -16.46 -14.56 4.10
N PRO A 43 -17.69 -14.92 4.49
CA PRO A 43 -17.96 -16.16 5.20
C PRO A 43 -17.48 -17.36 4.36
N MET A 44 -16.69 -18.24 4.95
CA MET A 44 -16.38 -19.51 4.30
C MET A 44 -17.60 -20.43 4.37
N ALA A 45 -18.02 -20.97 3.21
CA ALA A 45 -19.22 -21.80 3.09
C ALA A 45 -19.19 -23.11 3.92
N ASN A 46 -18.03 -23.47 4.50
CA ASN A 46 -17.79 -24.70 5.24
C ASN A 46 -17.47 -24.49 6.74
N GLU A 47 -17.77 -23.33 7.30
CA GLU A 47 -17.59 -23.14 8.74
C GLU A 47 -18.71 -23.86 9.49
N PRO A 48 -18.38 -24.82 10.41
CA PRO A 48 -19.38 -25.61 11.13
C PRO A 48 -20.15 -24.81 12.20
N PHE A 49 -19.76 -23.57 12.45
CA PHE A 49 -20.46 -22.64 13.34
C PHE A 49 -20.75 -21.34 12.58
N ALA A 50 -22.03 -20.99 12.50
CA ALA A 50 -22.47 -19.72 11.91
C ALA A 50 -21.87 -18.56 12.69
N ILE A 51 -20.77 -18.00 12.19
CA ILE A 51 -20.22 -16.75 12.72
C ILE A 51 -21.28 -15.67 12.46
N SER A 52 -21.63 -14.91 13.51
CA SER A 52 -22.69 -13.91 13.42
C SER A 52 -22.34 -12.80 12.41
N GLY A 53 -23.36 -12.25 11.72
CA GLY A 53 -23.15 -11.09 10.86
C GLY A 53 -22.52 -9.91 11.58
N GLU A 54 -22.76 -9.75 12.87
CA GLU A 54 -22.13 -8.72 13.74
C GLU A 54 -20.61 -8.87 13.81
N TYR A 55 -20.10 -10.11 13.86
CA TYR A 55 -18.67 -10.36 13.85
C TYR A 55 -18.02 -9.88 12.54
N TYR A 56 -18.64 -10.16 11.40
CA TYR A 56 -18.12 -9.71 10.09
C TYR A 56 -18.15 -8.19 9.96
N LEU A 57 -19.17 -7.53 10.50
CA LEU A 57 -19.24 -6.06 10.53
C LEU A 57 -18.14 -5.47 11.40
N ALA A 58 -17.93 -6.01 12.61
CA ALA A 58 -16.86 -5.58 13.50
C ALA A 58 -15.47 -5.78 12.87
N LEU A 59 -15.26 -6.90 12.19
CA LEU A 59 -14.02 -7.18 11.49
C LEU A 59 -13.79 -6.19 10.33
N GLU A 60 -14.82 -5.90 9.54
CA GLU A 60 -14.73 -4.91 8.46
C GLU A 60 -14.39 -3.51 8.99
N GLU A 61 -15.01 -3.09 10.10
CA GLU A 61 -14.71 -1.81 10.75
C GLU A 61 -13.26 -1.75 11.23
N ASP A 62 -12.76 -2.83 11.80
CA ASP A 62 -11.38 -2.94 12.27
C ASP A 62 -10.38 -2.83 11.12
N LEU A 63 -10.62 -3.55 10.02
CA LEU A 63 -9.82 -3.48 8.81
C LEU A 63 -9.82 -2.07 8.21
N ARG A 64 -10.98 -1.40 8.16
CA ARG A 64 -11.09 -0.01 7.70
C ARG A 64 -10.31 0.95 8.59
N ARG A 65 -10.35 0.77 9.92
CA ARG A 65 -9.58 1.58 10.86
C ARG A 65 -8.08 1.40 10.64
N GLN A 66 -7.63 0.16 10.47
CA GLN A 66 -6.22 -0.14 10.17
C GLN A 66 -5.77 0.49 8.84
N ALA A 67 -6.60 0.44 7.80
CA ALA A 67 -6.31 1.05 6.52
C ALA A 67 -6.23 2.58 6.61
N LYS A 68 -7.13 3.22 7.37
CA LYS A 68 -7.08 4.67 7.64
C LYS A 68 -5.79 5.07 8.37
N ASN A 69 -5.38 4.29 9.37
CA ASN A 69 -4.13 4.55 10.08
C ASN A 69 -2.92 4.42 9.14
N ALA A 70 -2.90 3.39 8.29
CA ALA A 70 -1.83 3.20 7.30
C ALA A 70 -1.70 4.39 6.34
N VAL A 71 -2.81 4.93 5.88
CA VAL A 71 -2.83 6.12 5.02
C VAL A 71 -2.34 7.35 5.79
N SER A 72 -2.84 7.58 7.00
CA SER A 72 -2.42 8.71 7.84
C SER A 72 -0.92 8.69 8.16
N ASP A 73 -0.39 7.51 8.50
CA ASP A 73 1.05 7.32 8.74
C ASP A 73 1.88 7.67 7.49
N ALA A 74 1.42 7.19 6.31
CA ALA A 74 2.10 7.49 5.05
C ALA A 74 2.08 8.99 4.71
N GLU A 75 0.95 9.68 4.94
CA GLU A 75 0.86 11.13 4.78
C GLU A 75 1.85 11.86 5.69
N GLU A 76 1.93 11.44 6.95
CA GLU A 76 2.85 12.04 7.92
C GLU A 76 4.30 11.88 7.49
N ILE A 77 4.69 10.69 7.01
CA ILE A 77 6.03 10.42 6.48
C ILE A 77 6.34 11.36 5.31
N ILE A 78 5.42 11.49 4.35
CA ILE A 78 5.62 12.35 3.18
C ILE A 78 5.77 13.80 3.62
N ARG A 79 4.86 14.32 4.47
CA ARG A 79 4.92 15.72 4.93
C ARG A 79 6.21 16.05 5.68
N LYS A 80 6.70 15.11 6.50
CA LYS A 80 7.97 15.28 7.24
C LYS A 80 9.19 15.32 6.31
N ASN A 81 9.20 14.48 5.29
CA ASN A 81 10.38 14.31 4.43
C ASN A 81 10.42 15.31 3.25
N THR A 82 9.29 15.89 2.87
CA THR A 82 9.23 16.82 1.72
C THR A 82 9.34 18.30 2.10
N GLY A 83 9.40 18.62 3.39
CA GLY A 83 9.76 19.95 3.88
C GLY A 83 8.86 21.11 3.41
N GLY A 84 7.58 20.86 3.14
CA GLY A 84 6.63 21.90 2.73
C GLY A 84 6.67 22.26 1.25
N ASN A 85 7.32 21.47 0.41
CA ASN A 85 7.23 21.62 -1.03
C ASN A 85 5.77 21.50 -1.51
N LYS A 86 5.41 22.21 -2.59
CA LYS A 86 4.09 22.17 -3.22
C LYS A 86 3.83 20.77 -3.83
N LEU A 87 3.53 19.81 -2.98
CA LEU A 87 3.03 18.50 -3.39
C LEU A 87 1.52 18.51 -3.35
N SER A 88 0.87 18.03 -4.41
CA SER A 88 -0.53 17.64 -4.33
C SER A 88 -0.59 16.25 -3.70
N LEU A 89 -1.22 16.14 -2.55
CA LEU A 89 -1.35 14.91 -1.81
C LEU A 89 -2.82 14.54 -1.65
N GLU A 90 -3.21 13.41 -2.21
CA GLU A 90 -4.54 12.82 -2.08
C GLU A 90 -4.41 11.46 -1.40
N SER A 91 -5.36 11.10 -0.56
CA SER A 91 -5.37 9.82 0.12
C SER A 91 -6.76 9.20 0.18
N GLU A 92 -6.84 7.88 0.05
CA GLU A 92 -8.11 7.17 0.00
C GLU A 92 -7.98 5.74 0.56
N VAL A 93 -9.04 5.29 1.24
CA VAL A 93 -9.22 3.88 1.60
C VAL A 93 -10.24 3.26 0.66
N LEU A 94 -9.80 2.30 -0.13
CA LEU A 94 -10.61 1.62 -1.13
C LEU A 94 -11.00 0.21 -0.68
N MET A 95 -12.10 -0.31 -1.24
CA MET A 95 -12.53 -1.68 -1.01
C MET A 95 -12.43 -2.49 -2.29
N GLY A 96 -12.01 -3.74 -2.15
CA GLY A 96 -11.98 -4.69 -3.25
C GLY A 96 -10.74 -5.58 -3.25
N ASN A 97 -10.54 -6.31 -4.32
CA ASN A 97 -9.35 -7.15 -4.48
C ASN A 97 -8.09 -6.27 -4.59
N VAL A 98 -7.21 -6.37 -3.60
CA VAL A 98 -6.03 -5.50 -3.46
C VAL A 98 -5.23 -5.39 -4.74
N LYS A 99 -4.93 -6.51 -5.37
CA LYS A 99 -4.07 -6.58 -6.56
C LYS A 99 -4.67 -5.82 -7.75
N ARG A 100 -5.96 -6.06 -8.02
CA ARG A 100 -6.68 -5.43 -9.15
C ARG A 100 -6.91 -3.96 -8.92
N VAL A 101 -7.37 -3.59 -7.71
CA VAL A 101 -7.68 -2.19 -7.40
C VAL A 101 -6.44 -1.30 -7.50
N ILE A 102 -5.25 -1.78 -7.10
CA ILE A 102 -4.01 -1.00 -7.28
C ILE A 102 -3.76 -0.70 -8.77
N VAL A 103 -3.86 -1.70 -9.63
CA VAL A 103 -3.61 -1.54 -11.07
C VAL A 103 -4.67 -0.65 -11.72
N ASP A 104 -5.95 -0.86 -11.39
CA ASP A 104 -7.05 -0.08 -11.92
C ASP A 104 -6.96 1.39 -11.49
N GLU A 105 -6.59 1.62 -10.23
CA GLU A 105 -6.44 2.97 -9.70
C GLU A 105 -5.23 3.70 -10.29
N ALA A 106 -4.14 2.98 -10.54
CA ALA A 106 -2.98 3.53 -11.27
C ALA A 106 -3.36 3.98 -12.67
N ALA A 107 -4.17 3.20 -13.39
CA ALA A 107 -4.67 3.56 -14.71
C ALA A 107 -5.60 4.78 -14.67
N LYS A 108 -6.56 4.84 -13.73
CA LYS A 108 -7.47 5.98 -13.54
C LYS A 108 -6.73 7.27 -13.18
N PHE A 109 -5.81 7.18 -12.24
CA PHE A 109 -4.99 8.30 -11.80
C PHE A 109 -3.98 8.74 -12.88
N LYS A 110 -3.75 7.89 -13.89
CA LYS A 110 -2.69 8.05 -14.90
C LYS A 110 -1.33 8.18 -14.23
N ALA A 111 -1.04 7.24 -13.33
CA ALA A 111 0.19 7.22 -12.59
C ALA A 111 1.39 7.01 -13.53
N ASP A 112 2.48 7.73 -13.28
CA ASP A 112 3.78 7.51 -13.91
C ASP A 112 4.60 6.45 -13.14
N LEU A 113 4.30 6.32 -11.84
CA LEU A 113 4.99 5.41 -10.93
C LEU A 113 4.02 4.83 -9.89
N ILE A 114 4.08 3.52 -9.70
CA ILE A 114 3.47 2.84 -8.54
C ILE A 114 4.58 2.52 -7.54
N VAL A 115 4.34 2.76 -6.25
CA VAL A 115 5.26 2.44 -5.16
C VAL A 115 4.61 1.44 -4.21
N VAL A 116 5.27 0.32 -3.98
CA VAL A 116 4.80 -0.75 -3.09
C VAL A 116 5.95 -1.33 -2.26
N GLY A 117 5.65 -1.84 -1.08
CA GLY A 117 6.58 -2.68 -0.32
C GLY A 117 6.77 -4.04 -1.00
N SER A 118 7.92 -4.65 -0.82
CA SER A 118 8.17 -6.00 -1.35
C SER A 118 7.27 -7.08 -0.75
N HIS A 119 6.79 -6.86 0.48
CA HIS A 119 5.88 -7.74 1.21
C HIS A 119 4.82 -6.90 1.94
N GLY A 120 3.79 -7.56 2.46
CA GLY A 120 2.78 -6.96 3.31
C GLY A 120 2.84 -7.55 4.72
N ARG A 121 1.71 -7.52 5.44
CA ARG A 121 1.57 -8.05 6.81
C ARG A 121 1.69 -9.57 6.92
N GLY A 122 1.67 -10.31 5.83
CA GLY A 122 1.82 -11.76 5.80
C GLY A 122 3.27 -12.20 6.00
N PHE A 123 3.48 -13.40 6.54
CA PHE A 123 4.79 -13.98 6.77
C PHE A 123 5.31 -14.65 5.49
N PHE A 124 6.52 -14.29 5.00
CA PHE A 124 7.02 -14.85 3.75
C PHE A 124 8.52 -15.11 3.69
N ASN A 125 8.89 -16.08 2.84
CA ASN A 125 10.24 -16.40 2.47
C ASN A 125 10.94 -15.19 1.84
N ARG A 126 12.10 -14.83 2.36
CA ARG A 126 12.88 -13.62 2.05
C ARG A 126 13.36 -13.50 0.60
N LEU A 127 13.23 -14.56 -0.18
CA LEU A 127 13.77 -14.65 -1.56
C LEU A 127 12.75 -14.29 -2.65
N MET A 128 11.45 -14.22 -2.34
CA MET A 128 10.38 -13.99 -3.32
C MET A 128 9.63 -12.69 -3.04
N LEU A 129 9.11 -12.05 -4.07
CA LEU A 129 8.18 -10.93 -3.92
C LEU A 129 6.87 -11.41 -3.29
N GLY A 130 6.24 -10.55 -2.50
CA GLY A 130 4.91 -10.79 -1.99
C GLY A 130 3.88 -10.84 -3.12
N SER A 131 2.77 -11.54 -2.90
CA SER A 131 1.76 -11.78 -3.95
C SER A 131 1.14 -10.52 -4.54
N VAL A 132 1.12 -9.40 -3.82
CA VAL A 132 0.63 -8.10 -4.32
C VAL A 132 1.69 -7.43 -5.17
N SER A 133 2.92 -7.30 -4.66
CA SER A 133 4.03 -6.67 -5.40
C SER A 133 4.36 -7.42 -6.68
N ASP A 134 4.34 -8.76 -6.65
CA ASP A 134 4.53 -9.59 -7.84
C ASP A 134 3.44 -9.33 -8.89
N PHE A 135 2.18 -9.34 -8.50
CA PHE A 135 1.07 -9.05 -9.41
C PHE A 135 1.16 -7.65 -10.00
N VAL A 136 1.45 -6.64 -9.19
CA VAL A 136 1.56 -5.25 -9.63
C VAL A 136 2.69 -5.11 -10.65
N VAL A 137 3.87 -5.71 -10.42
CA VAL A 137 4.99 -5.67 -11.38
C VAL A 137 4.59 -6.22 -12.75
N HIS A 138 3.78 -7.28 -12.80
CA HIS A 138 3.37 -7.90 -14.06
C HIS A 138 2.23 -7.19 -14.79
N HIS A 139 1.39 -6.42 -14.09
CA HIS A 139 0.15 -5.87 -14.64
C HIS A 139 0.06 -4.34 -14.61
N ALA A 140 1.04 -3.66 -14.04
CA ALA A 140 1.01 -2.20 -13.93
C ALA A 140 1.01 -1.50 -15.31
N PRO A 141 0.25 -0.42 -15.47
CA PRO A 141 0.26 0.38 -16.70
C PRO A 141 1.47 1.33 -16.79
N CYS A 142 2.32 1.39 -15.78
CA CYS A 142 3.45 2.31 -15.65
C CYS A 142 4.62 1.67 -14.90
N SER A 143 5.67 2.44 -14.61
CA SER A 143 6.81 1.98 -13.82
C SER A 143 6.38 1.57 -12.41
N VAL A 144 7.10 0.60 -11.82
CA VAL A 144 6.84 0.11 -10.45
C VAL A 144 8.13 0.15 -9.65
N LEU A 145 8.07 0.79 -8.48
CA LEU A 145 9.11 0.76 -7.45
C LEU A 145 8.70 -0.23 -6.37
N VAL A 146 9.42 -1.34 -6.29
CA VAL A 146 9.26 -2.31 -5.20
C VAL A 146 10.41 -2.12 -4.21
N VAL A 147 10.08 -1.80 -2.96
CA VAL A 147 11.09 -1.54 -1.93
C VAL A 147 11.21 -2.74 -1.01
N LYS A 148 12.44 -3.29 -0.95
CA LYS A 148 12.81 -4.34 0.01
C LYS A 148 13.29 -3.69 1.31
N THR A 149 13.01 -4.33 2.44
CA THR A 149 13.64 -3.99 3.72
C THR A 149 14.84 -4.89 3.90
N GLU A 150 16.00 -4.31 4.21
CA GLU A 150 17.09 -5.09 4.79
C GLU A 150 16.64 -5.57 6.17
N THR A 151 16.51 -6.85 6.36
CA THR A 151 16.35 -7.42 7.70
C THR A 151 17.74 -7.68 8.27
N ASP A 152 17.94 -7.39 9.56
CA ASP A 152 19.22 -7.51 10.30
C ASP A 152 19.88 -8.92 10.26
N GLY A 153 19.62 -9.70 9.24
CA GLY A 153 20.14 -11.05 9.05
C GLY A 153 21.21 -11.20 7.97
N ASP A 154 21.52 -10.15 7.18
CA ASP A 154 22.53 -10.20 6.11
C ASP A 154 23.88 -9.61 6.53
N LYS A 155 24.23 -9.74 7.82
CA LYS A 155 25.62 -9.54 8.27
C LYS A 155 26.27 -10.90 8.42
N GLU A 156 26.76 -11.43 7.33
CA GLU A 156 27.91 -12.34 7.27
C GLU A 156 28.96 -11.81 6.32
#